data_4d8cd081ff2287d4eac6ee65b6889c31
#
_entry.id   4d8cd081ff2287d4eac6ee65b6889c31
#
_cell.length_a   1.000
_cell.length_b   1.000
_cell.length_c   1.000
_cell.angle_alpha   90.00
_cell.angle_beta   90.00
_cell.angle_gamma   90.00
#
_symmetry.space_group_name_H-M   'P 1'
#
loop_
_entity.id
_entity.type
_entity.pdbx_description
1 polymer ?
#
loop_
_entity_poly.entity_id
_entity_poly.type
_entity_poly.pdbx_seq_one_letter_code
_entity_poly.pdbx_strand_id
1 'polypeptide(L)'
;MVLNMGPQHPSTHGVLRLELITDGEIVKEVIPHIGYLHRCFEKHAESLTYQQTIPFTDRMDYLASMNNSHAWVMGVERMLGIDKEIPKRVEYIRVLVCELNRIASHLIAIGTYGIDIGAFTPFLWCFRDREHIMGMLEWASGSRMLYNYIWVGGLFYDLPVGFEERAREFVEYFKPKMVELNGLLTDNQVFINRTANVGVLPLDVAINYGCSGPMLRGSGLKYDLRRIDGYSVYPELEFDIPIGTGLMGKVGDCWDRYKVRVDEIQESLKIIEQCLDRLQKELKRTPEFDPRAKLPRKLSPKPQDYYVRCEAPKGELGFYFIHLQRKEKDKNGNDRFFDTEIPFRVKSRGPSFSNLSVLPAMSKNVMIADLIAIVGSIDFVLGEVDR
;
A
#
# COMPACT_ATOMS: atom_id res chain seq x y z
N MET A 1 -23.56 16.91 22.09
CA MET A 1 -24.03 17.30 20.75
C MET A 1 -23.61 16.23 19.75
N VAL A 2 -24.39 15.97 18.69
CA VAL A 2 -23.98 15.08 17.61
C VAL A 2 -23.58 15.92 16.41
N LEU A 3 -22.36 15.70 15.88
CA LEU A 3 -21.81 16.37 14.71
C LEU A 3 -21.46 15.34 13.66
N ASN A 4 -21.63 15.67 12.37
CA ASN A 4 -21.14 14.86 11.25
C ASN A 4 -19.96 15.53 10.59
N MET A 5 -18.82 14.84 10.48
CA MET A 5 -17.67 15.23 9.71
C MET A 5 -17.58 14.31 8.48
N GLY A 6 -17.80 14.86 7.30
CA GLY A 6 -17.96 14.11 6.05
C GLY A 6 -19.42 13.68 5.80
N PRO A 7 -19.69 12.92 4.69
CA PRO A 7 -18.72 12.25 3.81
C PRO A 7 -17.88 13.19 2.90
N GLN A 8 -18.29 14.43 2.68
CA GLN A 8 -17.48 15.43 1.99
C GLN A 8 -16.90 16.40 3.03
N HIS A 9 -15.63 16.22 3.33
CA HIS A 9 -14.83 17.08 4.21
C HIS A 9 -13.35 16.90 3.87
N PRO A 10 -12.54 17.96 3.79
CA PRO A 10 -11.13 17.86 3.42
C PRO A 10 -10.35 16.84 4.26
N SER A 11 -10.54 16.85 5.58
CA SER A 11 -9.82 15.97 6.52
C SER A 11 -10.36 14.54 6.61
N THR A 12 -11.36 14.14 5.81
CA THR A 12 -11.84 12.76 5.75
C THR A 12 -11.20 11.94 4.62
N HIS A 13 -10.23 12.53 3.92
CA HIS A 13 -9.43 11.86 2.88
C HIS A 13 -10.27 11.09 1.86
N GLY A 14 -11.37 11.69 1.41
CA GLY A 14 -12.34 11.11 0.48
C GLY A 14 -13.77 11.19 1.02
N VAL A 15 -14.45 10.06 1.13
CA VAL A 15 -15.88 9.98 1.47
C VAL A 15 -16.15 9.27 2.82
N LEU A 16 -15.24 9.38 3.78
CA LEU A 16 -15.45 8.89 5.13
C LEU A 16 -16.41 9.83 5.88
N ARG A 17 -17.46 9.27 6.47
CA ARG A 17 -18.32 9.99 7.41
C ARG A 17 -17.96 9.58 8.83
N LEU A 18 -17.67 10.57 9.66
CA LEU A 18 -17.50 10.39 11.10
C LEU A 18 -18.69 11.04 11.83
N GLU A 19 -19.42 10.26 12.59
CA GLU A 19 -20.41 10.76 13.52
C GLU A 19 -19.74 10.95 14.87
N LEU A 20 -19.73 12.20 15.34
CA LEU A 20 -19.04 12.61 16.55
C LEU A 20 -20.07 12.92 17.64
N ILE A 21 -19.92 12.27 18.77
CA ILE A 21 -20.66 12.64 19.99
C ILE A 21 -19.73 13.53 20.82
N THR A 22 -20.11 14.80 20.99
CA THR A 22 -19.24 15.81 21.62
C THR A 22 -19.90 16.45 22.85
N ASP A 23 -19.02 16.90 23.75
CA ASP A 23 -19.35 17.77 24.87
C ASP A 23 -18.50 19.06 24.70
N GLY A 24 -19.17 20.11 24.17
CA GLY A 24 -18.43 21.26 23.64
C GLY A 24 -17.48 20.83 22.52
N GLU A 25 -16.20 21.17 22.65
CA GLU A 25 -15.13 20.81 21.71
C GLU A 25 -14.49 19.44 22.00
N ILE A 26 -14.89 18.78 23.08
CA ILE A 26 -14.34 17.48 23.47
C ILE A 26 -15.14 16.36 22.84
N VAL A 27 -14.47 15.52 22.08
CA VAL A 27 -15.02 14.32 21.45
C VAL A 27 -15.13 13.21 22.50
N LYS A 28 -16.35 12.72 22.75
CA LYS A 28 -16.63 11.62 23.65
C LYS A 28 -16.62 10.27 22.94
N GLU A 29 -17.16 10.26 21.72
CA GLU A 29 -17.25 9.05 20.91
C GLU A 29 -17.13 9.41 19.43
N VAL A 30 -16.51 8.55 18.66
CA VAL A 30 -16.39 8.63 17.19
C VAL A 30 -16.93 7.35 16.60
N ILE A 31 -17.90 7.47 15.70
CA ILE A 31 -18.48 6.34 14.96
C ILE A 31 -18.15 6.52 13.48
N PRO A 32 -17.20 5.74 12.94
CA PRO A 32 -16.88 5.77 11.52
C PRO A 32 -17.95 5.05 10.70
N HIS A 33 -18.50 5.71 9.69
CA HIS A 33 -19.42 5.14 8.70
C HIS A 33 -18.65 4.97 7.38
N ILE A 34 -18.45 3.72 6.99
CA ILE A 34 -17.80 3.31 5.75
C ILE A 34 -18.83 2.77 4.76
N GLY A 35 -18.42 2.53 3.49
CA GLY A 35 -19.28 1.95 2.46
C GLY A 35 -19.64 2.90 1.32
N TYR A 36 -19.34 4.19 1.43
CA TYR A 36 -19.64 5.17 0.37
C TYR A 36 -18.85 4.94 -0.92
N LEU A 37 -17.72 4.22 -0.84
CA LEU A 37 -16.89 3.85 -1.97
C LEU A 37 -16.87 2.31 -2.19
N HIS A 38 -17.88 1.59 -1.72
CA HIS A 38 -18.00 0.16 -1.95
C HIS A 38 -18.34 -0.15 -3.42
N ARG A 39 -17.45 -0.87 -4.11
CA ARG A 39 -17.53 -1.17 -5.55
C ARG A 39 -17.59 -2.65 -5.85
N CYS A 40 -17.90 -3.48 -4.87
CA CYS A 40 -18.08 -4.92 -5.01
C CYS A 40 -16.84 -5.66 -5.56
N PHE A 41 -15.62 -5.23 -5.22
CA PHE A 41 -14.38 -5.84 -5.71
C PHE A 41 -14.37 -7.36 -5.57
N GLU A 42 -14.65 -7.86 -4.36
CA GLU A 42 -14.65 -9.30 -4.08
C GLU A 42 -15.67 -10.06 -4.95
N LYS A 43 -16.81 -9.44 -5.23
CA LYS A 43 -17.87 -10.04 -6.07
C LYS A 43 -17.51 -10.02 -7.56
N HIS A 44 -16.88 -8.96 -8.04
CA HIS A 44 -16.37 -8.91 -9.41
C HIS A 44 -15.30 -9.99 -9.64
N ALA A 45 -14.41 -10.18 -8.69
CA ALA A 45 -13.38 -11.23 -8.77
C ALA A 45 -13.95 -12.64 -8.95
N GLU A 46 -15.16 -12.93 -8.45
CA GLU A 46 -15.84 -14.24 -8.63
C GLU A 46 -16.39 -14.45 -10.06
N SER A 47 -16.40 -13.44 -10.90
CA SER A 47 -16.91 -13.50 -12.28
C SER A 47 -15.87 -13.25 -13.36
N LEU A 48 -14.65 -12.86 -12.94
CA LEU A 48 -13.53 -12.52 -13.82
C LEU A 48 -12.40 -13.54 -13.67
N THR A 49 -11.60 -13.70 -14.72
CA THR A 49 -10.38 -14.50 -14.63
C THR A 49 -9.35 -13.81 -13.72
N TYR A 50 -8.38 -14.58 -13.24
CA TYR A 50 -7.29 -14.04 -12.41
C TYR A 50 -6.59 -12.85 -13.07
N GLN A 51 -6.36 -12.89 -14.39
CA GLN A 51 -5.74 -11.76 -15.12
C GLN A 51 -6.68 -10.57 -15.28
N GLN A 52 -7.97 -10.80 -15.56
CA GLN A 52 -8.95 -9.73 -15.70
C GLN A 52 -9.22 -8.99 -14.39
N THR A 53 -8.91 -9.61 -13.26
CA THR A 53 -9.07 -8.99 -11.94
C THR A 53 -7.92 -8.03 -11.59
N ILE A 54 -6.73 -8.15 -12.21
CA ILE A 54 -5.56 -7.29 -11.91
C ILE A 54 -5.91 -5.79 -11.97
N PRO A 55 -6.57 -5.25 -13.02
CA PRO A 55 -6.96 -3.85 -13.06
C PRO A 55 -7.87 -3.40 -11.91
N PHE A 56 -8.64 -4.31 -11.33
CA PHE A 56 -9.48 -4.00 -10.16
C PHE A 56 -8.66 -3.88 -8.89
N THR A 57 -7.57 -4.67 -8.75
CA THR A 57 -6.67 -4.55 -7.60
C THR A 57 -5.99 -3.20 -7.56
N ASP A 58 -5.57 -2.66 -8.72
CA ASP A 58 -4.97 -1.33 -8.85
C ASP A 58 -5.86 -0.23 -8.25
N ARG A 59 -7.17 -0.41 -8.31
CA ARG A 59 -8.17 0.56 -7.88
C ARG A 59 -8.59 0.44 -6.41
N MET A 60 -8.04 -0.52 -5.68
CA MET A 60 -8.24 -0.65 -4.23
C MET A 60 -7.50 0.48 -3.51
N ASP A 61 -6.19 0.37 -3.35
CA ASP A 61 -5.35 1.49 -2.96
C ASP A 61 -4.74 2.11 -4.22
N TYR A 62 -5.41 3.10 -4.78
CA TYR A 62 -4.99 3.75 -6.03
C TYR A 62 -3.70 4.56 -5.89
N LEU A 63 -3.19 4.76 -4.67
CA LEU A 63 -1.90 5.40 -4.43
C LEU A 63 -0.73 4.41 -4.47
N ALA A 64 -1.02 3.12 -4.26
CA ALA A 64 -0.04 2.04 -4.20
C ALA A 64 -0.39 0.87 -5.14
N SER A 65 -0.87 1.17 -6.35
CA SER A 65 -1.41 0.18 -7.31
C SER A 65 -0.40 -0.92 -7.66
N MET A 66 0.90 -0.62 -7.77
CA MET A 66 1.95 -1.62 -8.04
C MET A 66 2.01 -2.68 -6.93
N ASN A 67 1.88 -2.25 -5.66
CA ASN A 67 1.89 -3.18 -4.53
C ASN A 67 0.65 -4.07 -4.51
N ASN A 68 -0.51 -3.52 -4.92
CA ASN A 68 -1.76 -4.28 -4.96
C ASN A 68 -1.73 -5.37 -6.03
N SER A 69 -1.34 -5.02 -7.24
CA SER A 69 -1.20 -5.99 -8.33
C SER A 69 -0.10 -7.00 -8.05
N HIS A 70 1.03 -6.60 -7.41
CA HIS A 70 2.08 -7.53 -6.99
C HIS A 70 1.57 -8.58 -5.99
N ALA A 71 0.83 -8.17 -4.96
CA ALA A 71 0.24 -9.11 -3.99
C ALA A 71 -0.70 -10.11 -4.66
N TRP A 72 -1.59 -9.64 -5.54
CA TRP A 72 -2.51 -10.49 -6.28
C TRP A 72 -1.78 -11.50 -7.16
N VAL A 73 -0.85 -11.01 -7.98
CA VAL A 73 -0.08 -11.83 -8.92
C VAL A 73 0.75 -12.88 -8.21
N MET A 74 1.44 -12.50 -7.14
CA MET A 74 2.24 -13.42 -6.31
C MET A 74 1.38 -14.57 -5.75
N GLY A 75 0.13 -14.28 -5.33
CA GLY A 75 -0.79 -15.33 -4.87
C GLY A 75 -1.19 -16.29 -5.98
N VAL A 76 -1.52 -15.77 -7.16
CA VAL A 76 -1.89 -16.59 -8.32
C VAL A 76 -0.70 -17.45 -8.80
N GLU A 77 0.49 -16.87 -8.88
CA GLU A 77 1.71 -17.57 -9.28
C GLU A 77 2.04 -18.74 -8.33
N ARG A 78 1.90 -18.55 -7.02
CA ARG A 78 2.09 -19.61 -6.02
C ARG A 78 1.04 -20.70 -6.12
N MET A 79 -0.23 -20.35 -6.35
CA MET A 79 -1.28 -21.34 -6.59
C MET A 79 -1.05 -22.17 -7.85
N LEU A 80 -0.45 -21.58 -8.88
CA LEU A 80 -0.07 -22.26 -10.13
C LEU A 80 1.25 -23.03 -10.00
N GLY A 81 2.06 -22.75 -8.98
CA GLY A 81 3.40 -23.33 -8.77
C GLY A 81 4.45 -22.82 -9.74
N ILE A 82 4.26 -21.63 -10.32
CA ILE A 82 5.19 -21.01 -11.29
C ILE A 82 6.05 -19.90 -10.67
N ASP A 83 5.89 -19.64 -9.39
CA ASP A 83 6.61 -18.58 -8.65
C ASP A 83 8.14 -18.68 -8.80
N LYS A 84 8.67 -19.92 -8.91
CA LYS A 84 10.12 -20.17 -9.11
C LYS A 84 10.59 -20.03 -10.56
N GLU A 85 9.67 -19.95 -11.50
CA GLU A 85 9.97 -19.82 -12.94
C GLU A 85 10.10 -18.35 -13.37
N ILE A 86 9.73 -17.41 -12.48
CA ILE A 86 9.81 -15.98 -12.77
C ILE A 86 11.27 -15.56 -12.92
N PRO A 87 11.65 -14.90 -14.04
CA PRO A 87 13.01 -14.46 -14.23
C PRO A 87 13.47 -13.51 -13.12
N LYS A 88 14.69 -13.70 -12.62
CA LYS A 88 15.24 -12.89 -11.52
C LYS A 88 15.24 -11.39 -11.84
N ARG A 89 15.51 -10.99 -13.08
CA ARG A 89 15.39 -9.61 -13.54
C ARG A 89 14.00 -9.04 -13.29
N VAL A 90 12.96 -9.81 -13.58
CA VAL A 90 11.56 -9.42 -13.38
C VAL A 90 11.27 -9.15 -11.89
N GLU A 91 11.75 -10.01 -11.01
CA GLU A 91 11.56 -9.84 -9.57
C GLU A 91 12.22 -8.54 -9.04
N TYR A 92 13.44 -8.21 -9.53
CA TYR A 92 14.08 -6.93 -9.20
C TYR A 92 13.31 -5.73 -9.75
N ILE A 93 12.75 -5.82 -10.97
CA ILE A 93 11.92 -4.76 -11.54
C ILE A 93 10.63 -4.59 -10.73
N ARG A 94 9.96 -5.69 -10.34
CA ARG A 94 8.76 -5.66 -9.49
C ARG A 94 9.04 -4.90 -8.19
N VAL A 95 10.13 -5.24 -7.50
CA VAL A 95 10.51 -4.55 -6.26
C VAL A 95 10.85 -3.09 -6.52
N LEU A 96 11.60 -2.77 -7.57
CA LEU A 96 11.94 -1.40 -7.94
C LEU A 96 10.69 -0.53 -8.13
N VAL A 97 9.72 -0.97 -8.93
CA VAL A 97 8.50 -0.18 -9.19
C VAL A 97 7.56 -0.14 -7.96
N CYS A 98 7.54 -1.19 -7.14
CA CYS A 98 6.80 -1.20 -5.89
C CYS A 98 7.38 -0.20 -4.87
N GLU A 99 8.70 -0.10 -4.75
CA GLU A 99 9.33 0.86 -3.84
C GLU A 99 9.25 2.31 -4.36
N LEU A 100 9.34 2.55 -5.67
CA LEU A 100 9.01 3.85 -6.26
C LEU A 100 7.56 4.25 -5.93
N ASN A 101 6.63 3.31 -6.05
CA ASN A 101 5.23 3.55 -5.75
C ASN A 101 4.98 3.73 -4.24
N ARG A 102 5.76 3.08 -3.35
CA ARG A 102 5.76 3.30 -1.90
C ARG A 102 6.17 4.73 -1.57
N ILE A 103 7.24 5.24 -2.16
CA ILE A 103 7.67 6.64 -1.98
C ILE A 103 6.56 7.59 -2.43
N ALA A 104 5.97 7.35 -3.60
CA ALA A 104 4.88 8.17 -4.12
C ALA A 104 3.64 8.18 -3.19
N SER A 105 3.32 7.05 -2.56
CA SER A 105 2.24 6.93 -1.57
C SER A 105 2.56 7.69 -0.29
N HIS A 106 3.75 7.52 0.26
CA HIS A 106 4.17 8.23 1.49
C HIS A 106 4.28 9.74 1.29
N LEU A 107 4.69 10.21 0.10
CA LEU A 107 4.68 11.65 -0.22
C LEU A 107 3.26 12.24 -0.17
N ILE A 108 2.25 11.51 -0.62
CA ILE A 108 0.85 11.95 -0.45
C ILE A 108 0.47 11.95 1.01
N ALA A 109 0.74 10.88 1.75
CA ALA A 109 0.44 10.79 3.17
C ALA A 109 1.03 11.98 3.97
N ILE A 110 2.31 12.29 3.74
CA ILE A 110 3.03 13.37 4.39
C ILE A 110 2.47 14.74 3.97
N GLY A 111 2.25 14.94 2.67
CA GLY A 111 1.76 16.20 2.12
C GLY A 111 0.34 16.53 2.58
N THR A 112 -0.59 15.58 2.50
CA THR A 112 -1.98 15.76 2.94
C THR A 112 -2.06 15.94 4.46
N TYR A 113 -1.25 15.20 5.21
CA TYR A 113 -1.14 15.39 6.66
C TYR A 113 -0.64 16.80 7.01
N GLY A 114 0.30 17.34 6.23
CA GLY A 114 0.72 18.73 6.36
C GLY A 114 -0.46 19.71 6.23
N ILE A 115 -1.33 19.53 5.22
CA ILE A 115 -2.53 20.35 5.03
C ILE A 115 -3.49 20.24 6.21
N ASP A 116 -3.73 19.02 6.71
CA ASP A 116 -4.63 18.78 7.84
C ASP A 116 -4.19 19.55 9.11
N ILE A 117 -2.89 19.74 9.26
CA ILE A 117 -2.30 20.53 10.36
C ILE A 117 -2.17 22.02 10.01
N GLY A 118 -2.46 22.43 8.76
CA GLY A 118 -2.40 23.82 8.29
C GLY A 118 -1.12 24.19 7.53
N ALA A 119 -0.25 23.24 7.22
CA ALA A 119 0.99 23.46 6.47
C ALA A 119 0.80 23.14 4.98
N PHE A 120 0.47 24.16 4.15
CA PHE A 120 0.15 23.96 2.73
C PHE A 120 1.40 23.76 1.84
N THR A 121 2.50 24.45 2.13
CA THR A 121 3.72 24.40 1.31
C THR A 121 4.31 22.99 1.16
N PRO A 122 4.44 22.17 2.23
CA PRO A 122 4.93 20.80 2.11
C PRO A 122 4.11 19.94 1.14
N PHE A 123 2.80 20.14 1.07
CA PHE A 123 1.94 19.45 0.12
C PHE A 123 2.36 19.70 -1.33
N LEU A 124 2.56 20.96 -1.71
CA LEU A 124 3.01 21.32 -3.06
C LEU A 124 4.37 20.70 -3.39
N TRP A 125 5.28 20.66 -2.43
CA TRP A 125 6.61 20.08 -2.62
C TRP A 125 6.55 18.57 -2.76
N CYS A 126 5.76 17.88 -1.93
CA CYS A 126 5.53 16.45 -2.06
C CYS A 126 4.94 16.09 -3.45
N PHE A 127 4.01 16.90 -3.96
CA PHE A 127 3.45 16.68 -5.29
C PHE A 127 4.43 16.95 -6.42
N ARG A 128 5.27 18.01 -6.29
CA ARG A 128 6.36 18.27 -7.23
C ARG A 128 7.31 17.08 -7.35
N ASP A 129 7.70 16.52 -6.22
CA ASP A 129 8.69 15.45 -6.20
C ASP A 129 8.06 14.11 -6.61
N ARG A 130 6.79 13.89 -6.24
CA ARG A 130 6.00 12.73 -6.69
C ARG A 130 5.83 12.71 -8.21
N GLU A 131 5.76 13.85 -8.87
CA GLU A 131 5.59 13.96 -10.32
C GLU A 131 6.72 13.26 -11.10
N HIS A 132 7.94 13.28 -10.61
CA HIS A 132 9.06 12.53 -11.21
C HIS A 132 8.82 11.02 -11.19
N ILE A 133 8.29 10.50 -10.07
CA ILE A 133 7.96 9.06 -9.95
C ILE A 133 6.82 8.71 -10.89
N MET A 134 5.76 9.53 -10.92
CA MET A 134 4.61 9.32 -11.80
C MET A 134 5.02 9.27 -13.27
N GLY A 135 5.91 10.18 -13.71
CA GLY A 135 6.43 10.19 -15.07
C GLY A 135 7.28 8.95 -15.40
N MET A 136 8.03 8.41 -14.44
CA MET A 136 8.77 7.15 -14.65
C MET A 136 7.82 5.95 -14.76
N LEU A 137 6.82 5.86 -13.88
CA LEU A 137 5.85 4.77 -13.89
C LEU A 137 4.95 4.82 -15.14
N GLU A 138 4.61 6.03 -15.62
CA GLU A 138 3.94 6.23 -16.92
C GLU A 138 4.80 5.73 -18.06
N TRP A 139 6.09 6.03 -18.06
CA TRP A 139 7.01 5.58 -19.10
C TRP A 139 7.12 4.05 -19.15
N ALA A 140 7.08 3.37 -17.99
CA ALA A 140 7.12 1.90 -17.93
C ALA A 140 5.78 1.24 -18.30
N SER A 141 4.65 1.83 -17.93
CA SER A 141 3.33 1.19 -18.00
C SER A 141 2.37 1.81 -19.01
N GLY A 142 2.63 3.04 -19.46
CA GLY A 142 1.72 3.83 -20.28
C GLY A 142 0.64 4.56 -19.49
N SER A 143 0.64 4.47 -18.16
CA SER A 143 -0.37 5.09 -17.30
C SER A 143 0.28 5.82 -16.11
N ARG A 144 -0.23 7.01 -15.77
CA ARG A 144 0.26 7.81 -14.63
C ARG A 144 -0.17 7.23 -13.28
N MET A 145 -1.30 6.56 -13.25
CA MET A 145 -1.87 5.84 -12.09
C MET A 145 -2.57 4.59 -12.61
N LEU A 146 -2.79 3.59 -11.75
CA LEU A 146 -3.52 2.36 -12.10
C LEU A 146 -2.82 1.63 -13.27
N TYR A 147 -1.62 1.19 -13.01
CA TYR A 147 -0.61 0.85 -14.01
C TYR A 147 -0.89 -0.45 -14.78
N ASN A 148 -1.55 -1.43 -14.18
CA ASN A 148 -1.75 -2.76 -14.76
C ASN A 148 -0.48 -3.33 -15.41
N TYR A 149 0.65 -3.18 -14.71
CA TYR A 149 1.99 -3.46 -15.23
C TYR A 149 2.53 -4.82 -14.78
N ILE A 150 2.30 -5.19 -13.52
CA ILE A 150 2.70 -6.48 -12.96
C ILE A 150 1.62 -7.51 -13.31
N TRP A 151 2.03 -8.55 -14.06
CA TRP A 151 1.14 -9.58 -14.57
C TRP A 151 1.52 -10.95 -14.05
N VAL A 152 0.57 -11.90 -14.09
CA VAL A 152 0.85 -13.30 -13.78
C VAL A 152 1.91 -13.82 -14.75
N GLY A 153 3.00 -14.34 -14.19
CA GLY A 153 4.15 -14.82 -14.93
C GLY A 153 5.22 -13.76 -15.23
N GLY A 154 5.04 -12.49 -14.83
CA GLY A 154 6.07 -11.49 -15.06
C GLY A 154 5.57 -10.06 -15.09
N LEU A 155 5.91 -9.36 -16.15
CA LEU A 155 5.57 -7.97 -16.42
C LEU A 155 4.92 -7.85 -17.81
N PHE A 156 4.11 -6.80 -18.00
CA PHE A 156 3.52 -6.56 -19.31
C PHE A 156 4.59 -6.21 -20.37
N TYR A 157 5.55 -5.37 -19.99
CA TYR A 157 6.76 -5.04 -20.76
C TYR A 157 7.98 -4.98 -19.84
N ASP A 158 9.19 -5.15 -20.40
CA ASP A 158 10.45 -4.80 -19.71
C ASP A 158 10.56 -3.28 -19.55
N LEU A 159 11.45 -2.83 -18.67
CA LEU A 159 11.72 -1.41 -18.49
C LEU A 159 12.14 -0.75 -19.82
N PRO A 160 11.66 0.46 -20.13
CA PRO A 160 12.14 1.24 -21.28
C PRO A 160 13.64 1.49 -21.21
N VAL A 161 14.28 1.61 -22.38
CA VAL A 161 15.69 1.98 -22.45
C VAL A 161 15.91 3.36 -21.82
N GLY A 162 16.87 3.47 -20.90
CA GLY A 162 17.13 4.71 -20.15
C GLY A 162 16.34 4.86 -18.85
N PHE A 163 15.47 3.90 -18.52
CA PHE A 163 14.69 3.97 -17.27
C PHE A 163 15.58 3.87 -16.04
N GLU A 164 16.57 2.98 -16.07
CA GLU A 164 17.47 2.74 -14.93
C GLU A 164 18.32 3.99 -14.64
N GLU A 165 18.78 4.68 -15.69
CA GLU A 165 19.52 5.94 -15.59
C GLU A 165 18.65 7.05 -15.00
N ARG A 166 17.44 7.21 -15.51
CA ARG A 166 16.49 8.21 -15.00
C ARG A 166 16.10 7.94 -13.55
N ALA A 167 15.98 6.68 -13.16
CA ALA A 167 15.71 6.32 -11.77
C ALA A 167 16.89 6.70 -10.86
N ARG A 168 18.14 6.57 -11.31
CA ARG A 168 19.31 7.06 -10.55
C ARG A 168 19.32 8.57 -10.43
N GLU A 169 19.08 9.28 -11.54
CA GLU A 169 18.96 10.74 -11.51
C GLU A 169 17.89 11.20 -10.52
N PHE A 170 16.76 10.49 -10.47
CA PHE A 170 15.72 10.78 -9.49
C PHE A 170 16.21 10.56 -8.04
N VAL A 171 16.90 9.48 -7.74
CA VAL A 171 17.43 9.21 -6.39
C VAL A 171 18.36 10.34 -5.94
N GLU A 172 19.30 10.75 -6.79
CA GLU A 172 20.23 11.86 -6.49
C GLU A 172 19.52 13.21 -6.34
N TYR A 173 18.53 13.48 -7.18
CA TYR A 173 17.68 14.67 -7.07
C TYR A 173 16.90 14.68 -5.75
N PHE A 174 16.38 13.53 -5.34
CA PHE A 174 15.40 13.46 -4.25
C PHE A 174 16.04 13.47 -2.85
N LYS A 175 17.27 12.95 -2.70
CA LYS A 175 17.98 12.98 -1.40
C LYS A 175 18.02 14.39 -0.74
N PRO A 176 18.47 15.47 -1.43
CA PRO A 176 18.42 16.80 -0.86
C PRO A 176 17.00 17.33 -0.64
N LYS A 177 16.01 16.88 -1.43
CA LYS A 177 14.61 17.28 -1.26
C LYS A 177 14.00 16.72 0.02
N MET A 178 14.42 15.54 0.47
CA MET A 178 14.05 15.02 1.77
C MET A 178 14.58 15.87 2.93
N VAL A 179 15.76 16.46 2.82
CA VAL A 179 16.29 17.40 3.82
C VAL A 179 15.43 18.67 3.86
N GLU A 180 15.07 19.22 2.69
CA GLU A 180 14.18 20.37 2.61
C GLU A 180 12.81 20.08 3.26
N LEU A 181 12.22 18.91 2.98
CA LEU A 181 10.93 18.50 3.54
C LEU A 181 10.99 18.33 5.06
N ASN A 182 12.07 17.74 5.59
CA ASN A 182 12.30 17.62 7.02
C ASN A 182 12.34 19.00 7.70
N GLY A 183 13.04 19.95 7.14
CA GLY A 183 13.08 21.33 7.67
C GLY A 183 11.70 22.03 7.67
N LEU A 184 10.80 21.66 6.72
CA LEU A 184 9.46 22.25 6.65
C LEU A 184 8.46 21.63 7.63
N LEU A 185 8.54 20.33 7.88
CA LEU A 185 7.57 19.59 8.69
C LEU A 185 8.20 18.93 9.92
N THR A 186 9.18 18.03 9.73
CA THR A 186 9.71 17.20 10.80
C THR A 186 10.31 18.02 11.94
N ASP A 187 11.04 19.09 11.58
CA ASP A 187 11.72 19.99 12.52
C ASP A 187 10.87 21.22 12.90
N ASN A 188 9.66 21.32 12.35
CA ASN A 188 8.77 22.44 12.61
C ASN A 188 8.09 22.31 13.97
N GLN A 189 8.36 23.28 14.87
CA GLN A 189 7.83 23.26 16.23
C GLN A 189 6.30 23.30 16.29
N VAL A 190 5.63 23.98 15.35
CA VAL A 190 4.17 24.03 15.30
C VAL A 190 3.62 22.65 14.95
N PHE A 191 4.22 21.97 13.95
CA PHE A 191 3.84 20.61 13.56
C PHE A 191 4.08 19.62 14.71
N ILE A 192 5.24 19.69 15.37
CA ILE A 192 5.56 18.86 16.54
C ILE A 192 4.52 19.06 17.64
N ASN A 193 4.21 20.30 18.00
CA ASN A 193 3.23 20.60 19.06
C ASN A 193 1.81 20.11 18.73
N ARG A 194 1.47 19.98 17.45
CA ARG A 194 0.16 19.50 16.98
C ARG A 194 0.08 17.97 16.85
N THR A 195 1.19 17.26 16.87
CA THR A 195 1.25 15.83 16.59
C THR A 195 1.86 15.01 17.72
N ALA A 196 2.81 15.57 18.47
CA ALA A 196 3.42 14.92 19.63
C ALA A 196 2.41 14.77 20.78
N ASN A 197 2.40 13.60 21.40
CA ASN A 197 1.47 13.20 22.46
C ASN A 197 -0.03 13.16 22.07
N VAL A 198 -0.36 13.37 20.79
CA VAL A 198 -1.74 13.32 20.26
C VAL A 198 -2.00 11.93 19.68
N GLY A 199 -3.19 11.38 19.95
CA GLY A 199 -3.64 10.10 19.40
C GLY A 199 -2.67 8.94 19.65
N VAL A 200 -2.18 8.81 20.87
CA VAL A 200 -1.29 7.73 21.27
C VAL A 200 -1.98 6.39 21.10
N LEU A 201 -1.37 5.49 20.35
CA LEU A 201 -1.83 4.13 20.12
C LEU A 201 -0.93 3.14 20.88
N PRO A 202 -1.37 2.60 22.01
CA PRO A 202 -0.63 1.56 22.73
C PRO A 202 -0.48 0.30 21.87
N LEU A 203 0.66 -0.38 22.03
CA LEU A 203 1.00 -1.54 21.21
C LEU A 203 -0.01 -2.69 21.33
N ASP A 204 -0.48 -2.98 22.53
CA ASP A 204 -1.49 -4.00 22.79
C ASP A 204 -2.82 -3.71 22.07
N VAL A 205 -3.24 -2.44 22.09
CA VAL A 205 -4.43 -1.99 21.36
C VAL A 205 -4.20 -2.12 19.85
N ALA A 206 -3.04 -1.71 19.35
CA ALA A 206 -2.71 -1.84 17.92
C ALA A 206 -2.77 -3.30 17.44
N ILE A 207 -2.24 -4.23 18.22
CA ILE A 207 -2.28 -5.66 17.92
C ILE A 207 -3.72 -6.19 17.97
N ASN A 208 -4.48 -5.85 18.98
CA ASN A 208 -5.88 -6.33 19.16
C ASN A 208 -6.82 -5.88 18.03
N TYR A 209 -6.58 -4.68 17.46
CA TYR A 209 -7.32 -4.19 16.28
C TYR A 209 -6.76 -4.67 14.94
N GLY A 210 -5.66 -5.45 14.95
CA GLY A 210 -5.02 -5.94 13.73
C GLY A 210 -4.36 -4.84 12.90
N CYS A 211 -3.90 -3.76 13.55
CA CYS A 211 -3.15 -2.71 12.87
C CYS A 211 -1.86 -3.27 12.27
N SER A 212 -1.43 -2.71 11.16
CA SER A 212 -0.21 -3.11 10.45
C SER A 212 0.49 -1.91 9.82
N GLY A 213 1.68 -2.14 9.26
CA GLY A 213 2.45 -1.09 8.60
C GLY A 213 2.90 0.04 9.53
N PRO A 214 2.95 1.29 9.02
CA PRO A 214 3.38 2.44 9.80
C PRO A 214 2.57 2.69 11.08
N MET A 215 1.30 2.27 11.12
CA MET A 215 0.47 2.35 12.33
C MET A 215 1.03 1.48 13.45
N LEU A 216 1.34 0.22 13.14
CA LEU A 216 1.89 -0.73 14.11
C LEU A 216 3.36 -0.41 14.44
N ARG A 217 4.15 -0.06 13.42
CA ARG A 217 5.56 0.35 13.60
C ARG A 217 5.68 1.64 14.41
N GLY A 218 4.76 2.59 14.22
CA GLY A 218 4.66 3.79 15.06
C GLY A 218 4.48 3.48 16.55
N SER A 219 3.79 2.39 16.88
CA SER A 219 3.62 1.90 18.25
C SER A 219 4.83 1.09 18.78
N GLY A 220 5.97 1.10 18.06
CA GLY A 220 7.25 0.57 18.51
C GLY A 220 7.52 -0.90 18.16
N LEU A 221 6.65 -1.58 17.39
CA LEU A 221 6.87 -2.96 16.98
C LEU A 221 7.60 -3.05 15.64
N LYS A 222 8.76 -3.70 15.64
CA LYS A 222 9.56 -3.96 14.42
C LYS A 222 8.93 -5.11 13.60
N TYR A 223 7.82 -4.83 12.92
CA TYR A 223 7.07 -5.80 12.12
C TYR A 223 6.95 -5.32 10.67
N ASP A 224 7.52 -6.10 9.72
CA ASP A 224 7.50 -5.82 8.29
C ASP A 224 7.58 -7.13 7.51
N LEU A 225 6.61 -7.37 6.63
CA LEU A 225 6.50 -8.62 5.87
C LEU A 225 7.62 -8.80 4.86
N ARG A 226 8.26 -7.73 4.42
CA ARG A 226 9.44 -7.81 3.53
C ARG A 226 10.61 -8.54 4.19
N ARG A 227 10.68 -8.51 5.53
CA ARG A 227 11.68 -9.23 6.34
C ARG A 227 11.17 -10.53 6.91
N ILE A 228 9.93 -10.55 7.43
CA ILE A 228 9.37 -11.71 8.14
C ILE A 228 9.03 -12.84 7.17
N ASP A 229 8.29 -12.53 6.10
CA ASP A 229 7.89 -13.52 5.09
C ASP A 229 8.95 -13.67 3.99
N GLY A 230 9.78 -12.65 3.76
CA GLY A 230 10.90 -12.69 2.82
C GLY A 230 10.48 -13.04 1.40
N TYR A 231 9.49 -12.34 0.86
CA TYR A 231 9.00 -12.60 -0.50
C TYR A 231 9.80 -11.85 -1.57
N SER A 232 9.69 -12.31 -2.83
CA SER A 232 10.41 -11.75 -4.00
C SER A 232 11.92 -11.69 -3.73
N VAL A 233 12.59 -10.58 -4.02
CA VAL A 233 14.03 -10.39 -3.78
C VAL A 233 14.35 -9.58 -2.52
N TYR A 234 13.37 -9.23 -1.69
CA TYR A 234 13.62 -8.48 -0.45
C TYR A 234 14.63 -9.14 0.51
N PRO A 235 14.71 -10.49 0.62
CA PRO A 235 15.74 -11.14 1.44
C PRO A 235 17.18 -10.88 0.99
N GLU A 236 17.39 -10.51 -0.28
CA GLU A 236 18.71 -10.23 -0.86
C GLU A 236 19.13 -8.75 -0.70
N LEU A 237 18.24 -7.90 -0.17
CA LEU A 237 18.42 -6.45 -0.08
C LEU A 237 18.65 -6.02 1.36
N GLU A 238 19.48 -5.01 1.56
CA GLU A 238 19.77 -4.44 2.87
C GLU A 238 18.95 -3.18 3.11
N PHE A 239 18.15 -3.19 4.16
CA PHE A 239 17.37 -2.04 4.61
C PHE A 239 16.97 -2.23 6.08
N ASP A 240 16.71 -1.14 6.78
CA ASP A 240 16.18 -1.15 8.13
C ASP A 240 14.67 -1.05 8.18
N ILE A 241 14.09 -1.37 9.33
CA ILE A 241 12.66 -1.20 9.59
C ILE A 241 12.51 -0.09 10.62
N PRO A 242 12.07 1.12 10.21
CA PRO A 242 11.82 2.21 11.12
C PRO A 242 10.67 1.90 12.09
N ILE A 243 10.83 2.35 13.34
CA ILE A 243 9.82 2.21 14.40
C ILE A 243 9.66 3.51 15.17
N GLY A 244 8.50 3.71 15.77
CA GLY A 244 8.26 4.81 16.70
C GLY A 244 9.11 4.66 17.96
N THR A 245 9.76 5.74 18.36
CA THR A 245 10.67 5.79 19.50
C THR A 245 10.23 6.78 20.59
N GLY A 246 9.17 7.55 20.33
CA GLY A 246 8.71 8.60 21.23
C GLY A 246 9.68 9.78 21.30
N LEU A 247 10.42 10.07 20.22
CA LEU A 247 11.49 11.08 20.21
C LEU A 247 10.97 12.48 20.59
N MET A 248 9.79 12.88 20.13
CA MET A 248 9.20 14.19 20.43
C MET A 248 8.05 14.10 21.44
N GLY A 249 7.56 12.89 21.73
CA GLY A 249 6.43 12.68 22.62
C GLY A 249 6.37 11.28 23.20
N LYS A 250 5.25 10.60 23.05
CA LYS A 250 5.05 9.22 23.50
C LYS A 250 5.11 8.28 22.31
N VAL A 251 5.69 7.10 22.51
CA VAL A 251 5.65 6.03 21.50
C VAL A 251 4.22 5.75 21.09
N GLY A 252 3.99 5.74 19.77
CA GLY A 252 2.68 5.49 19.19
C GLY A 252 1.81 6.73 18.99
N ASP A 253 2.33 7.94 19.14
CA ASP A 253 1.61 9.17 18.85
C ASP A 253 1.56 9.48 17.34
N CYS A 254 0.87 10.55 16.98
CA CYS A 254 0.75 10.98 15.59
C CYS A 254 2.10 11.33 14.97
N TRP A 255 3.03 11.91 15.75
CA TRP A 255 4.35 12.26 15.25
C TRP A 255 5.18 11.03 14.91
N ASP A 256 5.16 9.99 15.75
CA ASP A 256 5.86 8.74 15.48
C ASP A 256 5.35 8.06 14.20
N ARG A 257 4.02 8.02 13.98
CA ARG A 257 3.43 7.46 12.75
C ARG A 257 3.83 8.23 11.51
N TYR A 258 3.91 9.55 11.60
CA TYR A 258 4.43 10.42 10.55
C TYR A 258 5.91 10.13 10.30
N LYS A 259 6.72 10.13 11.35
CA LYS A 259 8.18 9.94 11.26
C LYS A 259 8.56 8.59 10.66
N VAL A 260 7.87 7.52 11.02
CA VAL A 260 8.05 6.19 10.41
C VAL A 260 7.90 6.26 8.89
N ARG A 261 6.90 6.97 8.36
CA ARG A 261 6.72 7.10 6.91
C ARG A 261 7.84 7.90 6.24
N VAL A 262 8.33 8.93 6.90
CA VAL A 262 9.49 9.70 6.41
C VAL A 262 10.75 8.83 6.35
N ASP A 263 10.99 8.02 7.38
CA ASP A 263 12.15 7.13 7.42
C ASP A 263 12.01 5.96 6.43
N GLU A 264 10.80 5.43 6.22
CA GLU A 264 10.53 4.42 5.20
C GLU A 264 10.84 4.90 3.78
N ILE A 265 10.67 6.18 3.48
CA ILE A 265 11.10 6.75 2.19
C ILE A 265 12.61 6.59 2.01
N GLN A 266 13.40 6.83 3.06
CA GLN A 266 14.86 6.70 3.00
C GLN A 266 15.26 5.23 2.79
N GLU A 267 14.60 4.31 3.47
CA GLU A 267 14.86 2.87 3.27
C GLU A 267 14.44 2.39 1.88
N SER A 268 13.33 2.91 1.35
CA SER A 268 12.92 2.63 -0.04
C SER A 268 13.95 3.14 -1.06
N LEU A 269 14.57 4.31 -0.83
CA LEU A 269 15.66 4.79 -1.68
C LEU A 269 16.85 3.84 -1.68
N LYS A 270 17.26 3.30 -0.52
CA LYS A 270 18.34 2.30 -0.42
C LYS A 270 18.00 1.03 -1.20
N ILE A 271 16.76 0.57 -1.11
CA ILE A 271 16.28 -0.61 -1.86
C ILE A 271 16.35 -0.34 -3.37
N ILE A 272 15.88 0.83 -3.81
CA ILE A 272 15.92 1.24 -5.22
C ILE A 272 17.35 1.26 -5.75
N GLU A 273 18.30 1.84 -5.02
CA GLU A 273 19.71 1.88 -5.41
C GLU A 273 20.29 0.48 -5.60
N GLN A 274 20.03 -0.43 -4.66
CA GLN A 274 20.47 -1.81 -4.75
C GLN A 274 19.83 -2.56 -5.93
N CYS A 275 18.52 -2.35 -6.18
CA CYS A 275 17.85 -2.92 -7.36
C CYS A 275 18.48 -2.43 -8.66
N LEU A 276 18.73 -1.13 -8.78
CA LEU A 276 19.38 -0.54 -9.95
C LEU A 276 20.79 -1.08 -10.16
N ASP A 277 21.55 -1.26 -9.08
CA ASP A 277 22.89 -1.86 -9.15
C ASP A 277 22.86 -3.29 -9.70
N ARG A 278 21.93 -4.12 -9.23
CA ARG A 278 21.77 -5.48 -9.74
C ARG A 278 21.31 -5.52 -11.19
N LEU A 279 20.34 -4.69 -11.55
CA LEU A 279 19.82 -4.61 -12.92
C LEU A 279 20.90 -4.19 -13.92
N GLN A 280 21.72 -3.19 -13.60
CA GLN A 280 22.75 -2.67 -14.48
C GLN A 280 24.00 -3.54 -14.56
N LYS A 281 24.38 -4.22 -13.48
CA LYS A 281 25.63 -4.98 -13.42
C LYS A 281 25.44 -6.46 -13.77
N GLU A 282 24.46 -7.10 -13.14
CA GLU A 282 24.31 -8.56 -13.16
C GLU A 282 23.14 -9.05 -14.03
N LEU A 283 22.06 -8.28 -14.08
CA LEU A 283 20.81 -8.67 -14.73
C LEU A 283 20.47 -7.76 -15.92
N LYS A 284 21.47 -7.48 -16.75
CA LYS A 284 21.30 -6.62 -17.92
C LYS A 284 20.25 -7.17 -18.88
N ARG A 285 19.50 -6.28 -19.51
CA ARG A 285 18.59 -6.64 -20.57
C ARG A 285 19.38 -7.22 -21.75
N THR A 286 18.97 -8.38 -22.24
CA THR A 286 19.42 -8.95 -23.50
C THR A 286 18.35 -8.74 -24.58
N PRO A 287 18.70 -8.69 -25.87
CA PRO A 287 17.71 -8.54 -26.95
C PRO A 287 16.64 -9.65 -26.99
N GLU A 288 16.97 -10.83 -26.46
CA GLU A 288 16.11 -12.01 -26.43
C GLU A 288 15.30 -12.14 -25.12
N PHE A 289 15.47 -11.20 -24.18
CA PHE A 289 14.81 -11.26 -22.88
C PHE A 289 13.30 -11.04 -23.02
N ASP A 290 12.52 -12.05 -22.65
CA ASP A 290 11.07 -11.93 -22.47
C ASP A 290 10.78 -11.70 -20.98
N PRO A 291 10.10 -10.60 -20.59
CA PRO A 291 9.73 -10.34 -19.21
C PRO A 291 8.63 -11.25 -18.67
N ARG A 292 8.21 -12.26 -19.45
CA ARG A 292 7.14 -13.20 -19.10
C ARG A 292 7.65 -14.62 -19.03
N ALA A 293 7.33 -15.33 -17.96
CA ALA A 293 7.52 -16.76 -17.88
C ALA A 293 6.60 -17.49 -18.89
N LYS A 294 6.96 -18.71 -19.24
CA LYS A 294 6.12 -19.57 -20.08
C LYS A 294 4.89 -19.98 -19.29
N LEU A 295 3.77 -19.38 -19.59
CA LEU A 295 2.50 -19.65 -18.90
C LEU A 295 1.78 -20.86 -19.55
N PRO A 296 1.04 -21.65 -18.75
CA PRO A 296 0.10 -22.62 -19.30
C PRO A 296 -0.98 -21.88 -20.09
N ARG A 297 -1.56 -22.55 -21.10
CA ARG A 297 -2.60 -21.97 -21.95
C ARG A 297 -3.82 -21.47 -21.17
N LYS A 298 -4.12 -22.11 -20.03
CA LYS A 298 -5.17 -21.69 -19.08
C LYS A 298 -4.55 -21.52 -17.71
N LEU A 299 -4.84 -20.39 -17.07
CA LEU A 299 -4.42 -20.10 -15.70
C LEU A 299 -5.43 -20.71 -14.71
N SER A 300 -5.46 -22.03 -14.63
CA SER A 300 -6.37 -22.75 -13.76
C SER A 300 -5.58 -23.49 -12.68
N PRO A 301 -5.52 -22.96 -11.46
CA PRO A 301 -4.93 -23.65 -10.33
C PRO A 301 -5.66 -24.96 -10.04
N LYS A 302 -5.01 -25.88 -9.32
CA LYS A 302 -5.72 -27.01 -8.73
C LYS A 302 -6.69 -26.54 -7.66
N PRO A 303 -7.79 -27.29 -7.37
CA PRO A 303 -8.68 -26.95 -6.26
C PRO A 303 -7.91 -26.81 -4.95
N GLN A 304 -7.92 -25.61 -4.37
CA GLN A 304 -7.22 -25.28 -3.14
C GLN A 304 -7.74 -23.96 -2.58
N ASP A 305 -7.42 -23.71 -1.34
CA ASP A 305 -7.47 -22.38 -0.73
C ASP A 305 -6.04 -21.89 -0.46
N TYR A 306 -5.83 -20.58 -0.61
CA TYR A 306 -4.51 -19.98 -0.45
C TYR A 306 -4.60 -18.55 0.06
N TYR A 307 -3.78 -18.24 1.06
CA TYR A 307 -3.61 -16.87 1.54
C TYR A 307 -2.23 -16.35 1.17
N VAL A 308 -2.19 -15.20 0.53
CA VAL A 308 -0.99 -14.45 0.23
C VAL A 308 -1.04 -13.10 0.90
N ARG A 309 0.11 -12.60 1.32
CA ARG A 309 0.23 -11.26 1.88
C ARG A 309 1.54 -10.59 1.47
N CYS A 310 1.54 -9.27 1.45
CA CYS A 310 2.71 -8.44 1.22
C CYS A 310 2.66 -7.16 2.06
N GLU A 311 3.78 -6.47 2.17
CA GLU A 311 3.88 -5.17 2.83
C GLU A 311 3.58 -4.06 1.82
N ALA A 312 2.35 -3.58 1.80
CA ALA A 312 1.98 -2.35 1.08
C ALA A 312 2.40 -1.11 1.89
N PRO A 313 2.43 0.12 1.31
CA PRO A 313 2.81 1.33 2.04
C PRO A 313 2.00 1.59 3.32
N LYS A 314 0.76 1.16 3.36
CA LYS A 314 -0.16 1.31 4.49
C LYS A 314 -0.13 0.14 5.47
N GLY A 315 0.53 -0.97 5.10
CA GLY A 315 0.69 -2.15 5.93
C GLY A 315 0.41 -3.46 5.20
N GLU A 316 0.03 -4.49 5.95
CA GLU A 316 -0.24 -5.82 5.43
C GLU A 316 -1.45 -5.81 4.50
N LEU A 317 -1.20 -6.01 3.21
CA LEU A 317 -2.20 -6.30 2.20
C LEU A 317 -2.25 -7.81 1.96
N GLY A 318 -3.43 -8.41 2.04
CA GLY A 318 -3.60 -9.83 1.84
C GLY A 318 -4.78 -10.20 0.95
N PHE A 319 -4.63 -11.31 0.22
CA PHE A 319 -5.71 -11.92 -0.54
C PHE A 319 -5.86 -13.39 -0.15
N TYR A 320 -7.07 -13.79 0.18
CA TYR A 320 -7.44 -15.18 0.40
C TYR A 320 -8.25 -15.66 -0.79
N PHE A 321 -7.71 -16.65 -1.47
CA PHE A 321 -8.32 -17.27 -2.64
C PHE A 321 -8.91 -18.62 -2.27
N ILE A 322 -10.11 -18.90 -2.78
CA ILE A 322 -10.68 -20.25 -2.84
C ILE A 322 -10.87 -20.58 -4.31
N HIS A 323 -10.19 -21.61 -4.78
CA HIS A 323 -10.31 -22.11 -6.15
C HIS A 323 -10.93 -23.48 -6.16
N LEU A 324 -12.02 -23.64 -6.90
CA LEU A 324 -12.76 -24.89 -7.07
C LEU A 324 -12.99 -25.16 -8.55
N GLN A 325 -13.09 -26.42 -8.94
CA GLN A 325 -13.59 -26.79 -10.25
C GLN A 325 -15.07 -26.41 -10.38
N ARG A 326 -15.50 -25.93 -11.55
CA ARG A 326 -16.91 -25.76 -11.85
C ARG A 326 -17.58 -27.09 -12.08
N LYS A 327 -18.75 -27.25 -11.51
CA LYS A 327 -19.61 -28.41 -11.67
C LYS A 327 -20.73 -28.07 -12.65
N GLU A 328 -20.84 -28.83 -13.73
CA GLU A 328 -21.94 -28.75 -14.68
C GLU A 328 -22.52 -30.14 -14.91
N LYS A 329 -23.79 -30.24 -15.33
CA LYS A 329 -24.39 -31.48 -15.73
C LYS A 329 -24.13 -31.74 -17.21
N ASP A 330 -23.70 -32.95 -17.56
CA ASP A 330 -23.60 -33.38 -18.94
C ASP A 330 -24.99 -33.62 -19.57
N LYS A 331 -25.03 -33.95 -20.87
CA LYS A 331 -26.28 -34.23 -21.59
C LYS A 331 -27.09 -35.42 -20.99
N ASN A 332 -26.45 -36.25 -20.17
CA ASN A 332 -27.05 -37.39 -19.51
C ASN A 332 -27.43 -37.11 -18.06
N GLY A 333 -27.25 -35.89 -17.59
CA GLY A 333 -27.55 -35.46 -16.21
C GLY A 333 -26.47 -35.80 -15.18
N ASN A 334 -25.31 -36.36 -15.61
CA ASN A 334 -24.18 -36.64 -14.71
C ASN A 334 -23.38 -35.41 -14.41
N ASP A 335 -22.80 -35.36 -13.21
CA ASP A 335 -21.92 -34.27 -12.79
C ASP A 335 -20.59 -34.36 -13.55
N ARG A 336 -20.22 -33.24 -14.20
CA ARG A 336 -18.94 -33.05 -14.84
C ARG A 336 -18.21 -31.86 -14.23
N PHE A 337 -16.93 -32.04 -13.88
CA PHE A 337 -16.09 -31.03 -13.30
C PHE A 337 -15.16 -30.46 -14.37
N PHE A 338 -15.03 -29.12 -14.38
CA PHE A 338 -14.18 -28.39 -15.32
C PHE A 338 -13.21 -27.50 -14.58
N ASP A 339 -11.99 -27.48 -15.06
CA ASP A 339 -11.01 -26.50 -14.64
C ASP A 339 -11.46 -25.10 -15.10
N THR A 340 -11.37 -24.13 -14.21
CA THR A 340 -11.77 -22.74 -14.46
C THR A 340 -10.59 -21.79 -14.21
N GLU A 341 -10.56 -20.66 -14.90
CA GLU A 341 -9.61 -19.57 -14.65
C GLU A 341 -10.18 -18.50 -13.69
N ILE A 342 -11.37 -18.77 -13.16
CA ILE A 342 -12.12 -17.85 -12.30
C ILE A 342 -12.07 -18.39 -10.87
N PRO A 343 -11.71 -17.60 -9.87
CA PRO A 343 -11.78 -18.02 -8.48
C PRO A 343 -13.23 -18.29 -8.06
N PHE A 344 -13.41 -19.25 -7.16
CA PHE A 344 -14.72 -19.47 -6.54
C PHE A 344 -15.07 -18.37 -5.56
N ARG A 345 -14.10 -17.95 -4.74
CA ARG A 345 -14.23 -16.85 -3.77
C ARG A 345 -12.90 -16.15 -3.60
N VAL A 346 -12.97 -14.84 -3.43
CA VAL A 346 -11.83 -14.02 -3.03
C VAL A 346 -12.22 -13.17 -1.83
N LYS A 347 -11.31 -13.09 -0.85
CA LYS A 347 -11.41 -12.17 0.28
C LYS A 347 -10.17 -11.30 0.31
N SER A 348 -10.37 -9.99 0.35
CA SER A 348 -9.29 -9.02 0.47
C SER A 348 -9.16 -8.55 1.93
N ARG A 349 -7.92 -8.52 2.43
CA ARG A 349 -7.54 -7.84 3.67
C ARG A 349 -6.78 -6.59 3.31
N GLY A 350 -7.46 -5.44 3.37
CA GLY A 350 -6.82 -4.13 3.20
C GLY A 350 -6.29 -3.61 4.53
N PRO A 351 -5.03 -3.12 4.60
CA PRO A 351 -4.50 -2.52 5.82
C PRO A 351 -5.27 -1.29 6.28
N SER A 352 -5.77 -0.46 5.36
CA SER A 352 -6.56 0.73 5.68
C SER A 352 -7.82 0.40 6.47
N PHE A 353 -8.49 -0.74 6.19
CA PHE A 353 -9.68 -1.17 6.93
C PHE A 353 -9.36 -1.46 8.41
N SER A 354 -8.32 -2.25 8.65
CA SER A 354 -7.90 -2.60 10.02
C SER A 354 -7.36 -1.36 10.76
N ASN A 355 -6.56 -0.53 10.08
CA ASN A 355 -6.00 0.68 10.68
C ASN A 355 -7.08 1.72 11.02
N LEU A 356 -8.12 1.86 10.20
CA LEU A 356 -9.23 2.78 10.47
C LEU A 356 -10.10 2.30 11.66
N SER A 357 -10.21 0.99 11.86
CA SER A 357 -11.04 0.42 12.93
C SER A 357 -10.61 0.83 14.34
N VAL A 358 -9.34 1.23 14.54
CA VAL A 358 -8.82 1.67 15.84
C VAL A 358 -9.14 3.14 16.15
N LEU A 359 -9.64 3.92 15.17
CA LEU A 359 -9.94 5.34 15.32
C LEU A 359 -10.82 5.66 16.56
N PRO A 360 -11.90 4.93 16.85
CA PRO A 360 -12.71 5.18 18.05
C PRO A 360 -11.91 5.04 19.36
N ALA A 361 -10.94 4.14 19.41
CA ALA A 361 -10.13 3.92 20.61
C ALA A 361 -9.12 5.07 20.84
N MET A 362 -8.54 5.62 19.77
CA MET A 362 -7.57 6.73 19.84
C MET A 362 -8.23 8.10 20.07
N SER A 363 -9.54 8.22 19.83
CA SER A 363 -10.23 9.52 19.73
C SER A 363 -11.11 9.84 20.94
N LYS A 364 -10.96 9.13 22.05
CA LYS A 364 -11.73 9.39 23.27
C LYS A 364 -11.15 10.56 24.06
N ASN A 365 -12.02 11.51 24.41
CA ASN A 365 -11.69 12.70 25.22
C ASN A 365 -10.59 13.58 24.60
N VAL A 366 -10.52 13.65 23.28
CA VAL A 366 -9.65 14.56 22.53
C VAL A 366 -10.43 15.77 22.03
N MET A 367 -9.74 16.84 21.67
CA MET A 367 -10.35 17.98 21.01
C MET A 367 -10.69 17.63 19.56
N ILE A 368 -11.72 18.27 19.00
CA ILE A 368 -12.07 18.11 17.56
C ILE A 368 -10.87 18.41 16.67
N ALA A 369 -10.08 19.43 17.01
CA ALA A 369 -8.85 19.77 16.27
C ALA A 369 -7.80 18.64 16.32
N ASP A 370 -7.67 17.92 17.43
CA ASP A 370 -6.76 16.79 17.55
C ASP A 370 -7.29 15.54 16.82
N LEU A 371 -8.62 15.39 16.74
CA LEU A 371 -9.23 14.33 15.94
C LEU A 371 -8.79 14.40 14.48
N ILE A 372 -8.70 15.61 13.89
CA ILE A 372 -8.20 15.81 12.52
C ILE A 372 -6.77 15.29 12.41
N ALA A 373 -5.89 15.63 13.35
CA ALA A 373 -4.52 15.12 13.38
C ALA A 373 -4.46 13.59 13.52
N ILE A 374 -5.33 13.00 14.33
CA ILE A 374 -5.43 11.55 14.50
C ILE A 374 -5.84 10.88 13.19
N VAL A 375 -6.91 11.36 12.55
CA VAL A 375 -7.45 10.84 11.29
C VAL A 375 -6.38 10.89 10.19
N GLY A 376 -5.75 12.05 9.98
CA GLY A 376 -4.69 12.22 8.99
C GLY A 376 -3.47 11.32 9.21
N SER A 377 -3.13 11.04 10.49
CA SER A 377 -2.00 10.17 10.83
C SER A 377 -2.19 8.69 10.45
N ILE A 378 -3.43 8.23 10.24
CA ILE A 378 -3.73 6.84 9.87
C ILE A 378 -3.33 6.55 8.42
N ASP A 379 -3.48 7.51 7.51
CA ASP A 379 -3.20 7.38 6.08
C ASP A 379 -4.02 6.25 5.43
N PHE A 380 -5.32 6.27 5.58
CA PHE A 380 -6.22 5.32 4.94
C PHE A 380 -6.65 5.77 3.53
N VAL A 381 -6.95 4.81 2.68
CA VAL A 381 -7.60 5.03 1.37
C VAL A 381 -8.93 4.31 1.34
N LEU A 382 -10.01 5.04 1.08
CA LEU A 382 -11.37 4.48 1.16
C LEU A 382 -11.66 3.43 0.08
N GLY A 383 -10.98 3.50 -1.07
CA GLY A 383 -11.08 2.45 -2.08
C GLY A 383 -10.61 1.08 -1.58
N GLU A 384 -9.66 1.05 -0.64
CA GLU A 384 -9.21 -0.17 0.03
C GLU A 384 -10.07 -0.52 1.25
N VAL A 385 -10.56 0.47 1.99
CA VAL A 385 -11.45 0.26 3.13
C VAL A 385 -12.76 -0.38 2.68
N ASP A 386 -13.38 0.16 1.65
CA ASP A 386 -14.72 -0.20 1.20
C ASP A 386 -14.73 -1.36 0.19
N ARG A 387 -13.66 -1.55 -0.61
CA ARG A 387 -13.41 -2.63 -1.59
C ARG A 387 -14.41 -2.75 -2.74
#